data_6ffab95386cb658ad04f73f78d8995a5
#
_entry.id   6ffab95386cb658ad04f73f78d8995a5
#
_cell.length_a   1.000
_cell.length_b   1.000
_cell.length_c   1.000
_cell.angle_alpha   90.00
_cell.angle_beta   90.00
_cell.angle_gamma   90.00
#
_symmetry.space_group_name_H-M   'P 1'
#
loop_
_entity.id
_entity.type
_entity.pdbx_description
1 polymer ?
#
loop_
_entity_poly.entity_id
_entity_poly.type
_entity_poly.pdbx_seq_one_letter_code
_entity_poly.pdbx_strand_id
1 'polypeptide(L)'
;MNKKQKKVLTRIIIAAVLMIAFSFLLVEDYTAFVLFLIPYLVIGYDILIKAGKGIKNHQVFDENFLMAVATVGAIALGDYREGVAVMLFYQIGELFQSYAVGKSRRNISDLMDIRPDYANIERDGEIEEVDPDEVEIGSIIVVKPGEKVPIDGVII
;
A
#
# COMPACT_ATOMS: atom_id res chain seq x y z
N MET A 1 -2.87 5.19 7.64
CA MET A 1 -2.76 5.56 6.22
C MET A 1 -1.62 6.54 5.99
N ASN A 2 -0.76 6.28 5.03
CA ASN A 2 0.30 7.19 4.64
C ASN A 2 -0.21 8.34 3.73
N LYS A 3 0.64 9.35 3.44
CA LYS A 3 0.26 10.50 2.60
C LYS A 3 -0.24 10.11 1.20
N LYS A 4 0.35 9.05 0.61
CA LYS A 4 -0.03 8.54 -0.71
C LYS A 4 -1.43 7.91 -0.69
N GLN A 5 -1.73 7.09 0.32
CA GLN A 5 -3.04 6.45 0.50
C GLN A 5 -4.15 7.48 0.76
N LYS A 6 -3.88 8.54 1.54
CA LYS A 6 -4.84 9.63 1.74
C LYS A 6 -5.17 10.35 0.43
N LYS A 7 -4.16 10.60 -0.42
CA LYS A 7 -4.37 11.22 -1.74
C LYS A 7 -5.24 10.34 -2.66
N VAL A 8 -5.01 9.03 -2.67
CA VAL A 8 -5.85 8.09 -3.46
C VAL A 8 -7.28 8.08 -2.93
N LEU A 9 -7.47 8.01 -1.60
CA LEU A 9 -8.80 8.07 -0.99
C LEU A 9 -9.56 9.35 -1.38
N THR A 10 -8.90 10.51 -1.33
CA THR A 10 -9.52 11.79 -1.74
C THR A 10 -9.99 11.74 -3.20
N ARG A 11 -9.17 11.18 -4.09
CA ARG A 11 -9.53 11.01 -5.52
C ARG A 11 -10.73 10.07 -5.71
N ILE A 12 -10.78 8.96 -4.97
CA ILE A 12 -11.90 8.02 -4.96
C ILE A 12 -13.19 8.76 -4.57
N ILE A 13 -13.16 9.53 -3.49
CA ILE A 13 -14.32 10.29 -3.01
C ILE A 13 -14.77 11.30 -4.06
N ILE A 14 -13.85 12.09 -4.62
CA ILE A 14 -14.17 13.11 -5.65
C ILE A 14 -14.79 12.44 -6.88
N ALA A 15 -14.19 11.36 -7.39
CA ALA A 15 -14.69 10.66 -8.57
C ALA A 15 -16.06 10.02 -8.32
N ALA A 16 -16.28 9.44 -7.12
CA ALA A 16 -17.57 8.87 -6.74
C ALA A 16 -18.68 9.94 -6.67
N VAL A 17 -18.39 11.08 -6.05
CA VAL A 17 -19.35 12.20 -5.96
C VAL A 17 -19.69 12.73 -7.36
N LEU A 18 -18.68 12.94 -8.22
CA LEU A 18 -18.90 13.39 -9.59
C LEU A 18 -19.70 12.36 -10.41
N MET A 19 -19.37 11.09 -10.30
CA MET A 19 -20.09 10.01 -11.00
C MET A 19 -21.56 9.97 -10.58
N ILE A 20 -21.85 10.05 -9.28
CA ILE A 20 -23.22 10.08 -8.77
C ILE A 20 -23.95 11.32 -9.24
N ALA A 21 -23.34 12.51 -9.09
CA ALA A 21 -23.95 13.77 -9.52
C ALA A 21 -24.30 13.76 -11.02
N PHE A 22 -23.38 13.30 -11.87
CA PHE A 22 -23.61 13.22 -13.32
C PHE A 22 -24.61 12.12 -13.71
N SER A 23 -24.76 11.07 -12.89
CA SER A 23 -25.77 10.03 -13.14
C SER A 23 -27.20 10.52 -12.96
N PHE A 24 -27.42 11.58 -12.19
CA PHE A 24 -28.73 12.22 -12.07
C PHE A 24 -29.05 13.20 -13.22
N LEU A 25 -28.05 13.59 -14.00
CA LEU A 25 -28.25 14.38 -15.20
C LEU A 25 -28.71 13.47 -16.32
N LEU A 26 -29.90 13.75 -16.87
CA LEU A 26 -30.44 13.06 -18.04
C LEU A 26 -29.76 13.63 -19.30
N VAL A 27 -28.46 13.32 -19.45
CA VAL A 27 -27.66 13.72 -20.60
C VAL A 27 -27.37 12.50 -21.46
N GLU A 28 -27.42 12.69 -22.76
CA GLU A 28 -27.21 11.66 -23.75
C GLU A 28 -26.03 12.00 -24.67
N ASP A 29 -25.52 10.98 -25.35
CA ASP A 29 -24.50 11.05 -26.38
C ASP A 29 -23.19 11.74 -25.95
N TYR A 30 -22.74 12.70 -26.75
CA TYR A 30 -21.47 13.39 -26.60
C TYR A 30 -21.33 14.14 -25.27
N THR A 31 -22.43 14.68 -24.76
CA THR A 31 -22.43 15.40 -23.46
C THR A 31 -22.17 14.43 -22.32
N ALA A 32 -22.75 13.25 -22.34
CA ALA A 32 -22.49 12.20 -21.36
C ALA A 32 -21.03 11.76 -21.44
N PHE A 33 -20.47 11.55 -22.63
CA PHE A 33 -19.06 11.22 -22.81
C PHE A 33 -18.13 12.23 -22.12
N VAL A 34 -18.28 13.51 -22.41
CA VAL A 34 -17.43 14.56 -21.84
C VAL A 34 -17.56 14.65 -20.33
N LEU A 35 -18.79 14.55 -19.79
CA LEU A 35 -19.03 14.58 -18.35
C LEU A 35 -18.41 13.40 -17.61
N PHE A 36 -18.60 12.17 -18.10
CA PHE A 36 -18.05 10.98 -17.45
C PHE A 36 -16.54 10.82 -17.67
N LEU A 37 -15.95 11.44 -18.68
CA LEU A 37 -14.50 11.47 -18.88
C LEU A 37 -13.79 12.21 -17.73
N ILE A 38 -14.42 13.18 -17.08
CA ILE A 38 -13.83 13.93 -15.96
C ILE A 38 -13.56 12.99 -14.77
N PRO A 39 -14.57 12.34 -14.14
CA PRO A 39 -14.32 11.42 -13.04
C PRO A 39 -13.44 10.24 -13.45
N TYR A 40 -13.53 9.75 -14.69
CA TYR A 40 -12.67 8.70 -15.21
C TYR A 40 -11.19 9.10 -15.16
N LEU A 41 -10.83 10.28 -15.65
CA LEU A 41 -9.46 10.78 -15.60
C LEU A 41 -9.01 11.10 -14.18
N VAL A 42 -9.87 11.65 -13.33
CA VAL A 42 -9.56 11.91 -11.93
C VAL A 42 -9.15 10.62 -11.20
N ILE A 43 -9.87 9.52 -11.42
CA ILE A 43 -9.62 8.26 -10.72
C ILE A 43 -8.57 7.39 -11.42
N GLY A 44 -8.52 7.38 -12.76
CA GLY A 44 -7.79 6.41 -13.57
C GLY A 44 -6.45 6.87 -14.13
N TYR A 45 -6.08 8.17 -14.04
CA TYR A 45 -4.90 8.66 -14.74
C TYR A 45 -3.59 7.91 -14.41
N ASP A 46 -3.43 7.50 -13.15
CA ASP A 46 -2.24 6.76 -12.71
C ASP A 46 -2.22 5.31 -13.24
N ILE A 47 -3.38 4.69 -13.36
CA ILE A 47 -3.53 3.35 -13.96
C ILE A 47 -3.21 3.41 -15.46
N LEU A 48 -3.75 4.42 -16.16
CA LEU A 48 -3.48 4.63 -17.59
C LEU A 48 -1.98 4.88 -17.85
N ILE A 49 -1.32 5.68 -17.00
CA ILE A 49 0.13 5.91 -17.10
C ILE A 49 0.92 4.61 -16.82
N LYS A 50 0.52 3.82 -15.81
CA LYS A 50 1.18 2.54 -15.52
C LYS A 50 0.99 1.56 -16.67
N ALA A 51 -0.22 1.45 -17.22
CA ALA A 51 -0.52 0.61 -18.38
C ALA A 51 0.36 1.00 -19.59
N GLY A 52 0.46 2.29 -19.89
CA GLY A 52 1.34 2.80 -20.95
C GLY A 52 2.82 2.50 -20.73
N LYS A 53 3.30 2.59 -19.49
CA LYS A 53 4.65 2.19 -19.11
C LYS A 53 4.88 0.68 -19.22
N GLY A 54 3.87 -0.12 -18.82
CA GLY A 54 3.88 -1.57 -18.96
C GLY A 54 4.08 -2.00 -20.42
N ILE A 55 3.33 -1.41 -21.35
CA ILE A 55 3.49 -1.63 -22.78
C ILE A 55 4.92 -1.32 -23.23
N LYS A 56 5.47 -0.14 -22.84
CA LYS A 56 6.83 0.26 -23.20
C LYS A 56 7.89 -0.69 -22.66
N ASN A 57 7.66 -1.30 -21.50
CA ASN A 57 8.59 -2.22 -20.83
C ASN A 57 8.33 -3.70 -21.18
N HIS A 58 7.54 -3.99 -22.21
CA HIS A 58 7.14 -5.35 -22.62
C HIS A 58 6.39 -6.16 -21.53
N GLN A 59 5.78 -5.49 -20.56
CA GLN A 59 4.91 -6.08 -19.54
C GLN A 59 3.44 -5.82 -19.89
N VAL A 60 3.02 -6.36 -21.05
CA VAL A 60 1.75 -6.00 -21.69
C VAL A 60 0.51 -6.61 -20.99
N PHE A 61 0.68 -7.65 -20.18
CA PHE A 61 -0.45 -8.36 -19.53
C PHE A 61 -0.45 -8.17 -18.01
N ASP A 62 -0.04 -6.99 -17.53
CA ASP A 62 -0.21 -6.65 -16.12
C ASP A 62 -1.67 -6.22 -15.82
N GLU A 63 -2.02 -6.20 -14.54
CA GLU A 63 -3.37 -5.85 -14.08
C GLU A 63 -3.78 -4.42 -14.51
N ASN A 64 -2.83 -3.47 -14.52
CA ASN A 64 -3.11 -2.09 -14.91
C ASN A 64 -3.46 -1.99 -16.40
N PHE A 65 -2.77 -2.75 -17.25
CA PHE A 65 -3.07 -2.83 -18.68
C PHE A 65 -4.46 -3.41 -18.92
N LEU A 66 -4.78 -4.55 -18.29
CA LEU A 66 -6.09 -5.19 -18.44
C LEU A 66 -7.22 -4.27 -18.00
N MET A 67 -7.05 -3.56 -16.88
CA MET A 67 -8.03 -2.60 -16.39
C MET A 67 -8.16 -1.39 -17.32
N ALA A 68 -7.05 -0.87 -17.84
CA ALA A 68 -7.08 0.23 -18.82
C ALA A 68 -7.84 -0.18 -20.09
N VAL A 69 -7.55 -1.36 -20.64
CA VAL A 69 -8.23 -1.87 -21.85
C VAL A 69 -9.73 -2.07 -21.60
N ALA A 70 -10.09 -2.70 -20.47
CA ALA A 70 -11.49 -2.95 -20.14
C ALA A 70 -12.30 -1.65 -20.00
N THR A 71 -11.76 -0.67 -19.28
CA THR A 71 -12.48 0.58 -19.01
C THR A 71 -12.48 1.55 -20.19
N VAL A 72 -11.40 1.62 -20.98
CA VAL A 72 -11.38 2.35 -22.25
C VAL A 72 -12.32 1.69 -23.26
N GLY A 73 -12.36 0.35 -23.29
CA GLY A 73 -13.30 -0.40 -24.13
C GLY A 73 -14.77 -0.10 -23.78
N ALA A 74 -15.13 -0.08 -22.50
CA ALA A 74 -16.47 0.30 -22.06
C ALA A 74 -16.85 1.72 -22.52
N ILE A 75 -15.93 2.68 -22.36
CA ILE A 75 -16.14 4.05 -22.83
C ILE A 75 -16.31 4.11 -24.35
N ALA A 76 -15.52 3.35 -25.10
CA ALA A 76 -15.61 3.32 -26.56
C ALA A 76 -16.94 2.71 -27.07
N LEU A 77 -17.55 1.81 -26.27
CA LEU A 77 -18.86 1.22 -26.56
C LEU A 77 -20.03 2.11 -26.12
N GLY A 78 -19.78 3.25 -25.47
CA GLY A 78 -20.81 4.16 -24.98
C GLY A 78 -21.23 3.93 -23.52
N ASP A 79 -20.65 2.90 -22.86
CA ASP A 79 -20.96 2.55 -21.47
C ASP A 79 -20.11 3.39 -20.49
N TYR A 80 -20.23 4.70 -20.58
CA TYR A 80 -19.40 5.68 -19.85
C TYR A 80 -19.49 5.49 -18.34
N ARG A 81 -20.71 5.25 -17.80
CA ARG A 81 -20.95 5.05 -16.35
C ARG A 81 -20.27 3.79 -15.87
N GLU A 82 -20.34 2.72 -16.63
CA GLU A 82 -19.71 1.45 -16.29
C GLU A 82 -18.19 1.54 -16.31
N GLY A 83 -17.61 2.20 -17.32
CA GLY A 83 -16.17 2.43 -17.39
C GLY A 83 -15.64 3.19 -16.17
N VAL A 84 -16.34 4.24 -15.71
CA VAL A 84 -15.98 4.98 -14.48
C VAL A 84 -16.16 4.11 -13.23
N ALA A 85 -17.28 3.38 -13.13
CA ALA A 85 -17.58 2.54 -11.98
C ALA A 85 -16.55 1.42 -11.80
N VAL A 86 -16.18 0.73 -12.87
CA VAL A 86 -15.16 -0.33 -12.86
C VAL A 86 -13.81 0.24 -12.41
N MET A 87 -13.38 1.37 -12.96
CA MET A 87 -12.13 2.01 -12.56
C MET A 87 -12.16 2.44 -11.07
N LEU A 88 -13.30 2.91 -10.59
CA LEU A 88 -13.48 3.32 -9.20
C LEU A 88 -13.39 2.12 -8.25
N PHE A 89 -14.07 1.01 -8.56
CA PHE A 89 -13.97 -0.22 -7.75
C PHE A 89 -12.55 -0.79 -7.74
N TYR A 90 -11.86 -0.75 -8.87
CA TYR A 90 -10.47 -1.18 -8.95
C TYR A 90 -9.57 -0.34 -8.00
N GLN A 91 -9.69 0.99 -8.04
CA GLN A 91 -8.90 1.88 -7.16
C GLN A 91 -9.23 1.70 -5.68
N ILE A 92 -10.48 1.37 -5.35
CA ILE A 92 -10.86 1.01 -3.98
C ILE A 92 -10.13 -0.27 -3.57
N GLY A 93 -10.13 -1.31 -4.43
CA GLY A 93 -9.41 -2.57 -4.17
C GLY A 93 -7.91 -2.35 -3.97
N GLU A 94 -7.26 -1.57 -4.84
CA GLU A 94 -5.85 -1.20 -4.73
C GLU A 94 -5.53 -0.46 -3.41
N LEU A 95 -6.43 0.44 -2.99
CA LEU A 95 -6.28 1.14 -1.71
C LEU A 95 -6.34 0.18 -0.53
N PHE A 96 -7.31 -0.76 -0.51
CA PHE A 96 -7.42 -1.77 0.53
C PHE A 96 -6.21 -2.70 0.57
N GLN A 97 -5.75 -3.18 -0.58
CA GLN A 97 -4.55 -4.01 -0.69
C GLN A 97 -3.32 -3.27 -0.16
N SER A 98 -3.10 -2.04 -0.60
CA SER A 98 -1.99 -1.19 -0.13
C SER A 98 -2.04 -0.94 1.38
N TYR A 99 -3.24 -0.78 1.94
CA TYR A 99 -3.43 -0.59 3.38
C TYR A 99 -3.11 -1.87 4.16
N ALA A 100 -3.64 -3.02 3.73
CA ALA A 100 -3.43 -4.32 4.36
C ALA A 100 -1.95 -4.73 4.36
N VAL A 101 -1.27 -4.61 3.21
CA VAL A 101 0.17 -4.91 3.08
C VAL A 101 1.00 -3.95 3.94
N GLY A 102 0.67 -2.66 3.95
CA GLY A 102 1.38 -1.67 4.76
C GLY A 102 1.21 -1.88 6.27
N LYS A 103 0.08 -2.42 6.72
CA LYS A 103 -0.16 -2.79 8.12
C LYS A 103 0.65 -4.04 8.50
N SER A 104 0.63 -5.07 7.65
CA SER A 104 1.37 -6.31 7.87
C SER A 104 2.88 -6.06 7.99
N ARG A 105 3.44 -5.24 7.08
CA ARG A 105 4.88 -4.90 7.13
C ARG A 105 5.27 -4.15 8.40
N ARG A 106 4.43 -3.24 8.90
CA ARG A 106 4.70 -2.54 10.17
C ARG A 106 4.68 -3.50 11.35
N ASN A 107 3.72 -4.39 11.42
CA ASN A 107 3.66 -5.38 12.48
C ASN A 107 4.92 -6.28 12.53
N ILE A 108 5.46 -6.65 11.36
CA ILE A 108 6.71 -7.41 11.27
C ILE A 108 7.91 -6.57 11.72
N SER A 109 7.99 -5.31 11.29
CA SER A 109 9.05 -4.38 11.71
C SER A 109 9.03 -4.15 13.23
N ASP A 110 7.81 -3.94 13.79
CA ASP A 110 7.64 -3.75 15.23
C ASP A 110 8.07 -4.99 16.04
N LEU A 111 7.90 -6.21 15.46
CA LEU A 111 8.38 -7.46 16.08
C LEU A 111 9.90 -7.60 15.98
N MET A 112 10.51 -7.18 14.88
CA MET A 112 11.98 -7.19 14.73
C MET A 112 12.66 -6.15 15.60
N ASP A 113 11.99 -5.05 15.91
CA ASP A 113 12.49 -3.96 16.79
C ASP A 113 12.43 -4.32 18.30
N ILE A 114 11.93 -5.50 18.65
CA ILE A 114 11.91 -6.00 20.03
C ILE A 114 13.30 -6.46 20.48
N ARG A 115 14.11 -7.00 19.55
CA ARG A 115 15.47 -7.46 19.86
C ARG A 115 16.39 -6.23 20.02
N PRO A 116 17.13 -6.10 21.14
CA PRO A 116 18.15 -5.06 21.29
C PRO A 116 19.34 -5.33 20.34
N ASP A 117 20.01 -4.24 19.97
CA ASP A 117 21.19 -4.28 19.10
C ASP A 117 22.45 -4.73 19.86
N TYR A 118 22.37 -4.88 21.19
CA TYR A 118 23.50 -5.24 22.05
C TYR A 118 23.07 -6.12 23.22
N ALA A 119 24.01 -6.86 23.78
CA ALA A 119 23.91 -7.58 25.04
C ALA A 119 25.08 -7.18 25.97
N ASN A 120 24.77 -6.97 27.25
CA ASN A 120 25.82 -6.77 28.24
C ASN A 120 26.20 -8.14 28.83
N ILE A 121 27.40 -8.63 28.58
CA ILE A 121 27.90 -9.87 29.16
C ILE A 121 28.81 -9.55 30.33
N GLU A 122 28.79 -10.39 31.37
CA GLU A 122 29.76 -10.32 32.50
C GLU A 122 30.89 -11.31 32.22
N ARG A 123 32.10 -10.78 32.09
CA ARG A 123 33.33 -11.56 31.92
C ARG A 123 34.40 -11.04 32.88
N ASP A 124 34.91 -11.92 33.72
CA ASP A 124 35.94 -11.61 34.72
C ASP A 124 35.58 -10.44 35.69
N GLY A 125 34.29 -10.24 35.95
CA GLY A 125 33.77 -9.20 36.83
C GLY A 125 33.61 -7.82 36.15
N GLU A 126 33.84 -7.72 34.85
CA GLU A 126 33.57 -6.55 34.03
C GLU A 126 32.39 -6.77 33.10
N ILE A 127 31.63 -5.70 32.81
CA ILE A 127 30.52 -5.74 31.88
C ILE A 127 31.01 -5.24 30.52
N GLU A 128 30.90 -6.11 29.53
CA GLU A 128 31.25 -5.83 28.14
C GLU A 128 29.98 -5.81 27.26
N GLU A 129 29.86 -4.82 26.40
CA GLU A 129 28.79 -4.71 25.42
C GLU A 129 29.20 -5.46 24.14
N VAL A 130 28.41 -6.46 23.74
CA VAL A 130 28.66 -7.30 22.56
C VAL A 130 27.41 -7.41 21.70
N ASP A 131 27.57 -7.86 20.44
CA ASP A 131 26.43 -8.23 19.60
C ASP A 131 25.73 -9.47 20.21
N PRO A 132 24.38 -9.48 20.31
CA PRO A 132 23.66 -10.64 20.84
C PRO A 132 23.95 -11.94 20.12
N ASP A 133 24.38 -11.92 18.85
CA ASP A 133 24.78 -13.09 18.08
C ASP A 133 26.15 -13.66 18.49
N GLU A 134 26.96 -12.90 19.23
CA GLU A 134 28.27 -13.31 19.76
C GLU A 134 28.18 -13.91 21.16
N VAL A 135 26.98 -13.91 21.78
CA VAL A 135 26.79 -14.45 23.13
C VAL A 135 26.72 -15.98 23.09
N GLU A 136 27.66 -16.65 23.75
CA GLU A 136 27.72 -18.12 23.82
C GLU A 136 26.73 -18.66 24.85
N ILE A 137 26.31 -19.92 24.66
CA ILE A 137 25.45 -20.64 25.61
C ILE A 137 26.19 -20.82 26.94
N GLY A 138 25.54 -20.36 28.01
CA GLY A 138 26.11 -20.39 29.36
C GLY A 138 26.77 -19.10 29.79
N SER A 139 26.82 -18.07 28.93
CA SER A 139 27.24 -16.72 29.32
C SER A 139 26.25 -16.07 30.28
N ILE A 140 26.78 -15.28 31.22
CA ILE A 140 25.96 -14.45 32.10
C ILE A 140 25.74 -13.10 31.41
N ILE A 141 24.48 -12.75 31.20
CA ILE A 141 24.09 -11.43 30.70
C ILE A 141 23.51 -10.58 31.81
N VAL A 142 23.79 -9.29 31.77
CA VAL A 142 23.27 -8.30 32.73
C VAL A 142 22.25 -7.41 32.01
N VAL A 143 21.01 -7.43 32.49
CA VAL A 143 19.93 -6.57 31.95
C VAL A 143 19.59 -5.53 33.02
N LYS A 144 19.82 -4.28 32.71
CA LYS A 144 19.54 -3.16 33.62
C LYS A 144 18.07 -2.74 33.55
N PRO A 145 17.53 -2.08 34.60
CA PRO A 145 16.17 -1.58 34.57
C PRO A 145 15.91 -0.67 33.36
N GLY A 146 14.90 -1.01 32.58
CA GLY A 146 14.54 -0.30 31.34
C GLY A 146 15.18 -0.82 30.06
N GLU A 147 16.13 -1.75 30.16
CA GLU A 147 16.70 -2.44 28.99
C GLU A 147 15.82 -3.60 28.55
N LYS A 148 15.90 -3.94 27.27
CA LYS A 148 15.24 -5.12 26.70
C LYS A 148 16.14 -6.35 26.92
N VAL A 149 15.53 -7.51 27.13
CA VAL A 149 16.24 -8.79 27.20
C VAL A 149 16.73 -9.17 25.81
N PRO A 150 18.04 -9.31 25.56
CA PRO A 150 18.60 -9.49 24.21
C PRO A 150 18.47 -10.92 23.66
N ILE A 151 18.45 -11.92 24.53
CA ILE A 151 18.39 -13.35 24.18
C ILE A 151 17.59 -14.11 25.23
N ASP A 152 17.15 -15.31 24.88
CA ASP A 152 16.48 -16.22 25.82
C ASP A 152 17.48 -16.71 26.89
N GLY A 153 17.01 -16.80 28.14
CA GLY A 153 17.85 -17.22 29.25
C GLY A 153 17.07 -17.59 30.51
N VAL A 154 17.80 -17.97 31.55
CA VAL A 154 17.26 -18.27 32.88
C VAL A 154 17.71 -17.18 33.84
N ILE A 155 16.78 -16.64 34.62
CA ILE A 155 17.10 -15.64 35.65
C ILE A 155 17.81 -16.35 36.82
N ILE A 156 18.95 -15.81 37.22
CA ILE A 156 19.76 -16.31 38.33
C ILE A 156 19.84 -15.27 39.46
#